data_ec4dbeaaa297d8065ee36ee89227e072
#
_entry.id   ec4dbeaaa297d8065ee36ee89227e072
#
_cell.length_a   1.000
_cell.length_b   1.000
_cell.length_c   1.000
_cell.angle_alpha   90.00
_cell.angle_beta   90.00
_cell.angle_gamma   90.00
#
_symmetry.space_group_name_H-M   'P 1'
#
loop_
_entity.id
_entity.type
_entity.pdbx_description
1 polymer ?
#
loop_
_entity_poly.entity_id
_entity_poly.type
_entity_poly.pdbx_seq_one_letter_code
_entity_poly.pdbx_strand_id
1 'polypeptide(L)'
;MHVRSGYPLYNLEAHQRMSYYPPPVYSGGNWGYYTPYLWYDGKKGGTSYSTWASQISDRMNQPAPVTITMWGHYETTADTGRVYAQFRNDSTDAITGRVILVITEDSLYYAAPNGDVWHNYVARDYLPTQNGQIVSIPAGDSVTIDQPFSFAPNWQRYRCEFVTWIQDDSLAADSTKEVLQGGIIKATSLTGVEEEKSEEIISEKVTVQPNPCIMSTAFMFSLPAGEDYSIKIYDVLGRHVRTLHSIATGSRESAQWDLKNNKGSLVGAGVYFYCFESKTINKSGKIVVR
;
A
#
# COMPACT_ATOMS: atom_id res chain seq x y z
N MET A 1 -8.89 -18.47 6.85
CA MET A 1 -9.90 -17.80 7.69
C MET A 1 -10.22 -18.67 8.88
N HIS A 2 -10.12 -18.16 10.10
CA HIS A 2 -10.45 -18.87 11.34
C HIS A 2 -11.90 -18.59 11.70
N VAL A 3 -12.80 -19.49 11.32
CA VAL A 3 -14.25 -19.25 11.42
C VAL A 3 -14.92 -19.95 12.60
N ARG A 4 -14.17 -20.71 13.38
CA ARG A 4 -14.72 -21.43 14.53
C ARG A 4 -14.49 -20.66 15.82
N SER A 5 -15.57 -20.32 16.52
CA SER A 5 -15.51 -19.65 17.83
C SER A 5 -14.70 -20.49 18.83
N GLY A 6 -13.95 -19.81 19.72
CA GLY A 6 -13.08 -20.44 20.70
C GLY A 6 -11.64 -20.70 20.22
N TYR A 7 -11.33 -20.48 18.94
CA TYR A 7 -9.95 -20.53 18.45
C TYR A 7 -9.28 -19.15 18.55
N PRO A 8 -7.97 -19.08 18.86
CA PRO A 8 -7.28 -17.81 19.14
C PRO A 8 -7.30 -16.79 17.98
N LEU A 9 -7.40 -17.25 16.74
CA LEU A 9 -7.41 -16.38 15.56
C LEU A 9 -8.83 -16.19 14.99
N TYR A 10 -9.87 -16.53 15.76
CA TYR A 10 -11.25 -16.30 15.36
C TYR A 10 -11.58 -14.81 15.36
N ASN A 11 -12.22 -14.37 14.29
CA ASN A 11 -12.79 -13.03 14.17
C ASN A 11 -14.26 -13.15 13.78
N LEU A 12 -15.16 -12.54 14.57
CA LEU A 12 -16.60 -12.63 14.38
C LEU A 12 -17.04 -11.98 13.07
N GLU A 13 -16.47 -10.81 12.73
CA GLU A 13 -16.81 -10.09 11.51
C GLU A 13 -16.38 -10.88 10.26
N ALA A 14 -15.18 -11.50 10.31
CA ALA A 14 -14.73 -12.39 9.24
C ALA A 14 -15.65 -13.60 9.07
N HIS A 15 -16.16 -14.15 10.16
CA HIS A 15 -17.14 -15.23 10.12
C HIS A 15 -18.48 -14.76 9.50
N GLN A 16 -18.97 -13.59 9.90
CA GLN A 16 -20.19 -12.99 9.35
C GLN A 16 -19.99 -12.66 7.87
N ARG A 17 -18.82 -12.12 7.49
CA ARG A 17 -18.49 -11.84 6.09
C ARG A 17 -18.41 -13.11 5.23
N MET A 18 -17.89 -14.20 5.76
CA MET A 18 -17.92 -15.49 5.07
C MET A 18 -19.35 -15.94 4.80
N SER A 19 -20.23 -15.79 5.79
CA SER A 19 -21.64 -16.19 5.67
C SER A 19 -22.45 -15.32 4.69
N TYR A 20 -21.89 -14.19 4.25
CA TYR A 20 -22.48 -13.35 3.21
C TYR A 20 -22.50 -14.04 1.82
N TYR A 21 -21.57 -14.98 1.60
CA TYR A 21 -21.55 -15.79 0.39
C TYR A 21 -22.36 -17.07 0.60
N PRO A 22 -23.18 -17.48 -0.38
CA PRO A 22 -23.89 -18.74 -0.27
C PRO A 22 -22.93 -19.91 -0.06
N PRO A 23 -23.28 -20.90 0.79
CA PRO A 23 -22.46 -22.09 0.97
C PRO A 23 -22.20 -22.79 -0.38
N PRO A 24 -20.91 -23.11 -0.70
CA PRO A 24 -20.56 -23.55 -2.05
C PRO A 24 -20.84 -25.02 -2.36
N VAL A 25 -20.99 -25.83 -1.33
CA VAL A 25 -21.06 -27.30 -1.51
C VAL A 25 -22.34 -27.86 -0.93
N TYR A 26 -23.04 -28.67 -1.74
CA TYR A 26 -24.17 -29.46 -1.30
C TYR A 26 -23.73 -30.91 -1.05
N SER A 27 -23.90 -31.39 0.16
CA SER A 27 -23.52 -32.76 0.53
C SER A 27 -24.43 -33.28 1.66
N GLY A 28 -24.84 -34.53 1.58
CA GLY A 28 -25.69 -35.17 2.60
C GLY A 28 -27.02 -34.45 2.89
N GLY A 29 -27.62 -33.82 1.87
CA GLY A 29 -28.90 -33.10 2.04
C GLY A 29 -28.75 -31.65 2.51
N ASN A 30 -27.54 -31.16 2.76
CA ASN A 30 -27.27 -29.83 3.29
C ASN A 30 -26.24 -29.04 2.48
N TRP A 31 -26.41 -27.71 2.44
CA TRP A 31 -25.41 -26.79 1.96
C TRP A 31 -24.39 -26.46 3.07
N GLY A 32 -23.10 -26.44 2.75
CA GLY A 32 -22.05 -26.19 3.72
C GLY A 32 -20.82 -25.51 3.14
N TYR A 33 -19.99 -24.96 4.07
CA TYR A 33 -18.65 -24.46 3.77
C TYR A 33 -17.64 -25.57 4.11
N TYR A 34 -16.72 -25.76 3.19
CA TYR A 34 -15.67 -26.76 3.34
C TYR A 34 -14.29 -26.10 3.26
N THR A 35 -13.31 -26.68 3.91
CA THR A 35 -11.90 -26.27 3.81
C THR A 35 -11.06 -27.50 3.51
N PRO A 36 -10.09 -27.41 2.60
CA PRO A 36 -9.79 -26.24 1.76
C PRO A 36 -10.79 -26.03 0.63
N TYR A 37 -11.13 -24.79 0.33
CA TYR A 37 -11.99 -24.40 -0.80
C TYR A 37 -11.50 -23.08 -1.38
N LEU A 38 -11.21 -23.03 -2.68
CA LEU A 38 -10.81 -21.81 -3.34
C LEU A 38 -12.02 -20.91 -3.63
N TRP A 39 -11.93 -19.69 -3.17
CA TRP A 39 -12.69 -18.55 -3.69
C TRP A 39 -11.71 -17.56 -4.29
N TYR A 40 -11.97 -17.09 -5.49
CA TYR A 40 -11.16 -16.08 -6.16
C TYR A 40 -12.08 -15.04 -6.81
N ASP A 41 -11.90 -13.79 -6.48
CA ASP A 41 -12.75 -12.68 -6.90
C ASP A 41 -14.26 -12.96 -6.76
N GLY A 42 -14.65 -13.60 -5.65
CA GLY A 42 -16.03 -13.99 -5.38
C GLY A 42 -16.52 -15.21 -6.15
N LYS A 43 -15.73 -15.77 -7.05
CA LYS A 43 -16.04 -16.96 -7.84
C LYS A 43 -15.66 -18.26 -7.14
N LYS A 44 -16.37 -19.34 -7.43
CA LYS A 44 -16.14 -20.67 -6.85
C LYS A 44 -15.05 -21.41 -7.60
N GLY A 45 -13.90 -21.69 -6.94
CA GLY A 45 -12.80 -22.47 -7.51
C GLY A 45 -12.79 -23.95 -7.12
N GLY A 46 -13.60 -24.34 -6.12
CA GLY A 46 -13.73 -25.72 -5.68
C GLY A 46 -12.59 -26.19 -4.77
N THR A 47 -12.53 -27.51 -4.57
CA THR A 47 -11.60 -28.19 -3.64
C THR A 47 -10.39 -28.81 -4.33
N SER A 48 -10.31 -28.78 -5.66
CA SER A 48 -9.23 -29.41 -6.44
C SER A 48 -8.03 -28.50 -6.59
N TYR A 49 -6.96 -28.74 -5.85
CA TYR A 49 -5.71 -27.99 -5.95
C TYR A 49 -5.11 -27.92 -7.36
N SER A 50 -5.32 -28.99 -8.17
CA SER A 50 -4.74 -29.07 -9.51
C SER A 50 -5.31 -28.06 -10.49
N THR A 51 -6.49 -27.51 -10.21
CA THR A 51 -7.17 -26.52 -11.09
C THR A 51 -7.00 -25.08 -10.59
N TRP A 52 -6.54 -24.86 -9.37
CA TRP A 52 -6.53 -23.53 -8.77
C TRP A 52 -5.60 -22.55 -9.49
N ALA A 53 -4.40 -23.01 -9.86
CA ALA A 53 -3.43 -22.15 -10.53
C ALA A 53 -3.95 -21.67 -11.90
N SER A 54 -4.56 -22.54 -12.70
CA SER A 54 -5.15 -22.16 -14.00
C SER A 54 -6.34 -21.20 -13.84
N GLN A 55 -7.25 -21.48 -12.90
CA GLN A 55 -8.40 -20.62 -12.63
C GLN A 55 -7.98 -19.20 -12.22
N ILE A 56 -6.97 -19.08 -11.35
CA ILE A 56 -6.43 -17.79 -10.93
C ILE A 56 -5.76 -17.09 -12.12
N SER A 57 -4.94 -17.81 -12.90
CA SER A 57 -4.27 -17.27 -14.08
C SER A 57 -5.26 -16.76 -15.13
N ASP A 58 -6.32 -17.51 -15.41
CA ASP A 58 -7.37 -17.11 -16.33
C ASP A 58 -8.08 -15.84 -15.86
N ARG A 59 -8.32 -15.74 -14.54
CA ARG A 59 -8.92 -14.54 -13.95
C ARG A 59 -8.00 -13.32 -14.01
N MET A 60 -6.72 -13.49 -13.77
CA MET A 60 -5.71 -12.41 -13.86
C MET A 60 -5.59 -11.81 -15.27
N ASN A 61 -5.97 -12.56 -16.31
CA ASN A 61 -6.00 -12.09 -17.71
C ASN A 61 -7.27 -11.28 -18.04
N GLN A 62 -8.24 -11.20 -17.13
CA GLN A 62 -9.44 -10.38 -17.36
C GLN A 62 -9.18 -8.93 -16.94
N PRO A 63 -9.54 -7.94 -17.76
CA PRO A 63 -9.41 -6.55 -17.38
C PRO A 63 -10.33 -6.22 -16.21
N ALA A 64 -9.81 -5.49 -15.24
CA ALA A 64 -10.61 -4.97 -14.14
C ALA A 64 -11.25 -3.62 -14.54
N PRO A 65 -12.55 -3.43 -14.29
CA PRO A 65 -13.23 -2.19 -14.64
C PRO A 65 -12.96 -1.04 -13.65
N VAL A 66 -12.21 -1.28 -12.59
CA VAL A 66 -11.95 -0.31 -11.51
C VAL A 66 -10.45 -0.25 -11.23
N THR A 67 -9.92 0.96 -11.09
CA THR A 67 -8.58 1.20 -10.52
C THR A 67 -8.72 1.60 -9.06
N ILE A 68 -7.93 0.96 -8.18
CA ILE A 68 -7.89 1.28 -6.74
C ILE A 68 -6.56 1.93 -6.40
N THR A 69 -6.62 3.09 -5.73
CA THR A 69 -5.46 3.77 -5.14
C THR A 69 -5.67 3.89 -3.64
N MET A 70 -4.67 3.47 -2.86
CA MET A 70 -4.74 3.51 -1.40
C MET A 70 -3.62 4.38 -0.82
N TRP A 71 -3.93 5.15 0.22
CA TRP A 71 -2.98 5.93 1.00
C TRP A 71 -3.53 6.12 2.42
N GLY A 72 -2.79 6.78 3.26
CA GLY A 72 -3.25 7.08 4.61
C GLY A 72 -2.16 7.66 5.48
N HIS A 73 -2.52 7.94 6.71
CA HIS A 73 -1.61 8.39 7.73
C HIS A 73 -1.81 7.59 9.02
N TYR A 74 -0.74 7.53 9.81
CA TYR A 74 -0.71 6.76 11.03
C TYR A 74 0.08 7.49 12.11
N GLU A 75 -0.55 7.67 13.28
CA GLU A 75 0.10 8.24 14.45
C GLU A 75 0.63 7.12 15.34
N THR A 76 1.96 7.04 15.45
CA THR A 76 2.65 5.94 16.13
C THR A 76 2.49 5.96 17.64
N THR A 77 2.25 7.12 18.23
CA THR A 77 2.08 7.30 19.69
C THR A 77 0.71 6.89 20.17
N ALA A 78 -0.32 7.10 19.36
CA ALA A 78 -1.70 6.78 19.67
C ALA A 78 -2.17 5.43 19.10
N ASP A 79 -1.36 4.78 18.25
CA ASP A 79 -1.72 3.58 17.48
C ASP A 79 -3.02 3.76 16.66
N THR A 80 -3.26 4.98 16.15
CA THR A 80 -4.45 5.36 15.39
C THR A 80 -4.06 5.99 14.06
N GLY A 81 -5.00 6.05 13.12
CA GLY A 81 -4.78 6.71 11.85
C GLY A 81 -6.03 6.75 10.99
N ARG A 82 -5.82 7.14 9.74
CA ARG A 82 -6.85 7.10 8.70
C ARG A 82 -6.29 6.44 7.45
N VAL A 83 -7.09 5.60 6.84
CA VAL A 83 -6.80 4.96 5.57
C VAL A 83 -7.84 5.43 4.55
N TYR A 84 -7.35 5.76 3.37
CA TYR A 84 -8.14 6.19 2.23
C TYR A 84 -8.01 5.16 1.11
N ALA A 85 -9.13 4.86 0.46
CA ALA A 85 -9.16 4.04 -0.74
C ALA A 85 -10.01 4.75 -1.80
N GLN A 86 -9.41 5.13 -2.89
CA GLN A 86 -10.09 5.70 -4.05
C GLN A 86 -10.35 4.61 -5.08
N PHE A 87 -11.60 4.53 -5.51
CA PHE A 87 -12.08 3.62 -6.55
C PHE A 87 -12.46 4.46 -7.76
N ARG A 88 -11.72 4.32 -8.85
CA ARG A 88 -12.01 4.97 -10.13
C ARG A 88 -12.65 3.97 -11.08
N ASN A 89 -13.80 4.35 -11.62
CA ASN A 89 -14.48 3.58 -12.65
C ASN A 89 -13.84 3.83 -14.01
N ASP A 90 -13.17 2.82 -14.57
CA ASP A 90 -12.51 2.88 -15.87
C ASP A 90 -13.40 2.35 -17.00
N SER A 91 -14.65 1.94 -16.71
CA SER A 91 -15.61 1.46 -17.69
C SER A 91 -16.46 2.56 -18.29
N THR A 92 -17.26 2.22 -19.28
CA THR A 92 -18.19 3.14 -19.97
C THR A 92 -19.55 3.27 -19.28
N ASP A 93 -19.85 2.39 -18.33
CA ASP A 93 -21.10 2.35 -17.60
C ASP A 93 -20.88 2.66 -16.11
N ALA A 94 -21.93 3.12 -15.44
CA ALA A 94 -21.87 3.31 -14.00
C ALA A 94 -21.70 1.97 -13.26
N ILE A 95 -20.81 1.94 -12.27
CA ILE A 95 -20.59 0.77 -11.41
C ILE A 95 -21.26 1.03 -10.05
N THR A 96 -22.16 0.14 -9.65
CA THR A 96 -22.68 0.08 -8.27
C THR A 96 -22.15 -1.18 -7.61
N GLY A 97 -21.50 -1.01 -6.46
CA GLY A 97 -20.90 -2.13 -5.75
C GLY A 97 -20.75 -1.86 -4.26
N ARG A 98 -20.36 -2.88 -3.54
CA ARG A 98 -20.04 -2.83 -2.12
C ARG A 98 -18.53 -2.77 -1.92
N VAL A 99 -18.06 -1.72 -1.27
CA VAL A 99 -16.68 -1.60 -0.85
C VAL A 99 -16.52 -2.22 0.54
N ILE A 100 -15.53 -3.07 0.68
CA ILE A 100 -15.09 -3.66 1.95
C ILE A 100 -13.65 -3.20 2.19
N LEU A 101 -13.35 -2.89 3.44
CA LEU A 101 -12.00 -2.58 3.91
C LEU A 101 -11.73 -3.38 5.19
N VAL A 102 -10.60 -4.06 5.24
CA VAL A 102 -10.23 -4.94 6.36
C VAL A 102 -8.76 -4.75 6.73
N ILE A 103 -8.47 -4.75 8.02
CA ILE A 103 -7.10 -4.87 8.53
C ILE A 103 -6.78 -6.35 8.66
N THR A 104 -5.69 -6.78 8.04
CA THR A 104 -5.16 -8.15 8.19
C THR A 104 -3.80 -8.11 8.86
N GLU A 105 -3.42 -9.20 9.51
CA GLU A 105 -2.11 -9.36 10.13
C GLU A 105 -1.48 -10.68 9.71
N ASP A 106 -0.19 -10.63 9.37
CA ASP A 106 0.58 -11.76 8.90
C ASP A 106 1.44 -12.39 10.00
N SER A 107 1.89 -13.62 9.73
CA SER A 107 2.86 -14.34 10.56
C SER A 107 2.40 -14.51 12.01
N LEU A 108 1.14 -14.81 12.20
CA LEU A 108 0.60 -15.14 13.52
C LEU A 108 0.87 -16.59 13.84
N TYR A 109 1.46 -16.84 15.02
CA TYR A 109 1.73 -18.18 15.48
C TYR A 109 0.52 -18.78 16.19
N TYR A 110 0.06 -19.92 15.69
CA TYR A 110 -0.94 -20.75 16.34
C TYR A 110 -0.83 -22.18 15.81
N ALA A 111 -0.53 -23.16 16.69
CA ALA A 111 -0.50 -24.57 16.31
C ALA A 111 -1.93 -25.06 16.04
N ALA A 112 -2.34 -25.01 14.79
CA ALA A 112 -3.69 -25.42 14.39
C ALA A 112 -3.81 -26.95 14.30
N PRO A 113 -5.01 -27.52 14.48
CA PRO A 113 -5.24 -28.97 14.44
C PRO A 113 -4.84 -29.66 13.12
N ASN A 114 -4.75 -28.90 12.02
CA ASN A 114 -4.30 -29.40 10.70
C ASN A 114 -2.77 -29.41 10.55
N GLY A 115 -2.01 -29.00 11.58
CA GLY A 115 -0.54 -28.97 11.59
C GLY A 115 0.06 -27.64 11.14
N ASP A 116 -0.73 -26.69 10.62
CA ASP A 116 -0.23 -25.35 10.31
C ASP A 116 0.07 -24.57 11.58
N VAL A 117 1.20 -23.88 11.61
CA VAL A 117 1.64 -23.11 12.78
C VAL A 117 1.77 -21.63 12.52
N TRP A 118 1.86 -21.20 11.25
CA TRP A 118 1.93 -19.80 10.84
C TRP A 118 0.73 -19.43 9.98
N HIS A 119 0.09 -18.35 10.33
CA HIS A 119 -1.13 -17.89 9.67
C HIS A 119 -0.93 -16.47 9.14
N ASN A 120 -1.23 -16.29 7.84
CA ASN A 120 -1.11 -15.02 7.14
C ASN A 120 -2.50 -14.50 6.74
N TYR A 121 -2.60 -13.20 6.50
CA TYR A 121 -3.84 -12.51 6.13
C TYR A 121 -4.98 -12.78 7.10
N VAL A 122 -4.68 -12.85 8.39
CA VAL A 122 -5.69 -13.06 9.43
C VAL A 122 -6.46 -11.75 9.63
N ALA A 123 -7.75 -11.76 9.37
CA ALA A 123 -8.60 -10.59 9.56
C ALA A 123 -8.62 -10.19 11.05
N ARG A 124 -8.31 -8.93 11.31
CA ARG A 124 -8.25 -8.34 12.65
C ARG A 124 -9.43 -7.43 12.91
N ASP A 125 -9.80 -6.59 11.92
CA ASP A 125 -10.87 -5.62 12.04
C ASP A 125 -11.43 -5.25 10.66
N TYR A 126 -12.72 -4.97 10.56
CA TYR A 126 -13.38 -4.49 9.35
C TYR A 126 -13.80 -3.03 9.53
N LEU A 127 -13.54 -2.19 8.52
CA LEU A 127 -13.73 -0.76 8.61
C LEU A 127 -14.85 -0.27 7.67
N PRO A 128 -15.93 0.32 8.19
CA PRO A 128 -16.29 0.43 9.62
C PRO A 128 -16.86 -0.88 10.18
N THR A 129 -17.27 -1.82 9.35
CA THR A 129 -17.79 -3.15 9.69
C THR A 129 -17.65 -4.11 8.51
N GLN A 130 -17.84 -5.41 8.76
CA GLN A 130 -17.85 -6.46 7.72
C GLN A 130 -18.95 -6.28 6.64
N ASN A 131 -19.93 -5.42 6.87
CA ASN A 131 -20.97 -5.11 5.89
C ASN A 131 -20.49 -4.12 4.82
N GLY A 132 -19.41 -3.37 5.10
CA GLY A 132 -18.86 -2.39 4.18
C GLY A 132 -19.83 -1.28 3.80
N GLN A 133 -19.59 -0.65 2.66
CA GLN A 133 -20.36 0.50 2.17
C GLN A 133 -20.75 0.31 0.70
N ILE A 134 -22.02 0.56 0.36
CA ILE A 134 -22.47 0.58 -1.04
C ILE A 134 -22.08 1.93 -1.66
N VAL A 135 -21.48 1.88 -2.85
CA VAL A 135 -21.09 3.05 -3.65
C VAL A 135 -21.67 2.92 -5.06
N SER A 136 -21.92 4.06 -5.69
CA SER A 136 -22.24 4.14 -7.12
C SER A 136 -21.28 5.13 -7.76
N ILE A 137 -20.53 4.68 -8.77
CA ILE A 137 -19.44 5.43 -9.40
C ILE A 137 -19.81 5.61 -10.88
N PRO A 138 -20.14 6.83 -11.34
CA PRO A 138 -20.36 7.10 -12.76
C PRO A 138 -19.15 6.70 -13.63
N ALA A 139 -19.38 6.49 -14.91
CA ALA A 139 -18.32 6.21 -15.88
C ALA A 139 -17.23 7.30 -15.84
N GLY A 140 -15.97 6.92 -15.71
CA GLY A 140 -14.82 7.81 -15.66
C GLY A 140 -14.65 8.61 -14.37
N ASP A 141 -15.55 8.48 -13.42
CA ASP A 141 -15.51 9.18 -12.12
C ASP A 141 -14.89 8.30 -11.02
N SER A 142 -14.75 8.85 -9.82
CA SER A 142 -14.18 8.16 -8.67
C SER A 142 -14.92 8.47 -7.37
N VAL A 143 -14.84 7.52 -6.43
CA VAL A 143 -15.26 7.70 -5.04
C VAL A 143 -14.11 7.38 -4.11
N THR A 144 -13.96 8.16 -3.04
CA THR A 144 -12.96 7.89 -1.99
C THR A 144 -13.67 7.48 -0.72
N ILE A 145 -13.25 6.35 -0.18
CA ILE A 145 -13.63 5.86 1.14
C ILE A 145 -12.56 6.32 2.12
N ASP A 146 -12.98 6.91 3.22
CA ASP A 146 -12.16 7.44 4.30
C ASP A 146 -12.55 6.76 5.61
N GLN A 147 -11.65 6.00 6.21
CA GLN A 147 -11.92 5.25 7.43
C GLN A 147 -10.85 5.51 8.49
N PRO A 148 -11.27 5.91 9.70
CA PRO A 148 -10.39 5.89 10.85
C PRO A 148 -10.09 4.44 11.26
N PHE A 149 -8.92 4.21 11.82
CA PHE A 149 -8.54 2.92 12.39
C PHE A 149 -7.74 3.08 13.68
N SER A 150 -7.66 1.99 14.46
CA SER A 150 -6.74 1.85 15.57
C SER A 150 -6.17 0.44 15.60
N PHE A 151 -4.89 0.32 15.98
CA PHE A 151 -4.29 -0.99 16.23
C PHE A 151 -4.47 -1.37 17.69
N ALA A 152 -4.92 -2.61 17.92
CA ALA A 152 -4.96 -3.12 19.29
C ALA A 152 -3.51 -3.35 19.80
N PRO A 153 -3.28 -3.22 21.12
CA PRO A 153 -1.92 -3.29 21.70
C PRO A 153 -1.16 -4.59 21.44
N ASN A 154 -1.88 -5.67 21.12
CA ASN A 154 -1.29 -6.97 20.84
C ASN A 154 -1.08 -7.26 19.34
N TRP A 155 -1.38 -6.29 18.45
CA TRP A 155 -1.12 -6.45 17.03
C TRP A 155 0.27 -5.96 16.69
N GLN A 156 0.91 -6.67 15.76
CA GLN A 156 2.22 -6.28 15.24
C GLN A 156 2.02 -5.41 14.00
N ARG A 157 1.88 -4.08 14.18
CA ARG A 157 1.55 -3.12 13.12
C ARG A 157 2.41 -3.24 11.86
N TYR A 158 3.70 -3.62 11.99
CA TYR A 158 4.59 -3.83 10.84
C TYR A 158 4.24 -5.10 10.05
N ARG A 159 3.36 -5.95 10.57
CA ARG A 159 2.77 -7.12 9.89
C ARG A 159 1.33 -6.88 9.44
N CYS A 160 0.79 -5.69 9.73
CA CYS A 160 -0.57 -5.35 9.35
C CYS A 160 -0.61 -4.76 7.95
N GLU A 161 -1.69 -5.09 7.25
CA GLU A 161 -2.02 -4.59 5.92
C GLU A 161 -3.49 -4.18 5.89
N PHE A 162 -3.80 -3.18 5.07
CA PHE A 162 -5.16 -2.79 4.74
C PHE A 162 -5.50 -3.39 3.39
N VAL A 163 -6.51 -4.24 3.36
CA VAL A 163 -7.01 -4.89 2.15
C VAL A 163 -8.39 -4.35 1.85
N THR A 164 -8.62 -3.92 0.62
CA THR A 164 -9.94 -3.44 0.18
C THR A 164 -10.35 -4.09 -1.12
N TRP A 165 -11.64 -4.15 -1.38
CA TRP A 165 -12.18 -4.56 -2.67
C TRP A 165 -13.55 -3.95 -2.92
N ILE A 166 -13.92 -3.84 -4.18
CA ILE A 166 -15.27 -3.52 -4.61
C ILE A 166 -15.93 -4.76 -5.21
N GLN A 167 -17.15 -5.05 -4.77
CA GLN A 167 -17.87 -6.25 -5.09
C GLN A 167 -19.25 -5.91 -5.64
N ASP A 168 -19.66 -6.59 -6.71
CA ASP A 168 -21.05 -6.61 -7.14
C ASP A 168 -21.88 -7.44 -6.14
N ASP A 169 -22.89 -6.83 -5.55
CA ASP A 169 -23.77 -7.47 -4.58
C ASP A 169 -24.83 -8.35 -5.25
N SER A 170 -25.02 -8.21 -6.55
CA SER A 170 -25.96 -9.04 -7.29
C SER A 170 -25.49 -10.50 -7.28
N LEU A 171 -26.42 -11.40 -7.05
CA LEU A 171 -26.14 -12.82 -7.07
C LEU A 171 -26.16 -13.31 -8.52
N ALA A 172 -25.02 -13.74 -9.04
CA ALA A 172 -24.94 -14.35 -10.36
C ALA A 172 -25.69 -15.70 -10.41
N ALA A 173 -25.95 -16.20 -11.61
CA ALA A 173 -26.69 -17.46 -11.82
C ALA A 173 -26.01 -18.69 -11.17
N ASP A 174 -24.70 -18.64 -11.00
CA ASP A 174 -23.88 -19.65 -10.31
C ASP A 174 -23.85 -19.45 -8.78
N SER A 175 -24.64 -18.53 -8.25
CA SER A 175 -24.68 -18.13 -6.85
C SER A 175 -23.35 -17.54 -6.34
N THR A 176 -22.64 -16.82 -7.21
CA THR A 176 -21.44 -16.05 -6.86
C THR A 176 -21.75 -14.56 -6.78
N LYS A 177 -20.85 -13.80 -6.14
CA LYS A 177 -20.85 -12.33 -6.06
C LYS A 177 -19.48 -11.86 -6.48
N GLU A 178 -19.39 -11.29 -7.67
CA GLU A 178 -18.10 -10.98 -8.28
C GLU A 178 -17.38 -9.83 -7.56
N VAL A 179 -16.11 -10.02 -7.25
CA VAL A 179 -15.19 -8.94 -6.88
C VAL A 179 -14.63 -8.34 -8.16
N LEU A 180 -14.87 -7.05 -8.35
CA LEU A 180 -14.49 -6.32 -9.57
C LEU A 180 -13.01 -5.92 -9.54
N GLN A 181 -12.49 -5.59 -8.36
CA GLN A 181 -11.08 -5.26 -8.13
C GLN A 181 -10.76 -5.31 -6.64
N GLY A 182 -9.50 -5.62 -6.31
CA GLY A 182 -8.93 -5.57 -4.97
C GLY A 182 -7.69 -4.68 -4.90
N GLY A 183 -7.39 -4.15 -3.73
CA GLY A 183 -6.20 -3.36 -3.44
C GLY A 183 -5.65 -3.67 -2.05
N ILE A 184 -4.35 -3.44 -1.89
CA ILE A 184 -3.65 -3.67 -0.62
C ILE A 184 -2.60 -2.59 -0.39
N ILE A 185 -2.47 -2.16 0.87
CA ILE A 185 -1.38 -1.29 1.32
C ILE A 185 -0.87 -1.75 2.69
N LYS A 186 0.44 -1.78 2.87
CA LYS A 186 1.03 -2.10 4.18
C LYS A 186 0.84 -0.96 5.16
N ALA A 187 0.60 -1.28 6.43
CA ALA A 187 0.53 -0.25 7.48
C ALA A 187 1.84 0.56 7.57
N THR A 188 2.98 -0.06 7.28
CA THR A 188 4.29 0.61 7.21
C THR A 188 4.47 1.57 6.04
N SER A 189 3.57 1.53 5.06
CA SER A 189 3.56 2.44 3.91
C SER A 189 2.67 3.68 4.15
N LEU A 190 1.93 3.72 5.25
CA LEU A 190 1.19 4.90 5.66
C LEU A 190 2.17 5.95 6.17
N THR A 191 1.95 7.20 5.82
CA THR A 191 2.78 8.30 6.32
C THR A 191 2.48 8.53 7.79
N GLY A 192 3.52 8.69 8.62
CA GLY A 192 3.34 9.13 10.01
C GLY A 192 2.80 10.57 10.03
N VAL A 193 1.77 10.82 10.83
CA VAL A 193 1.38 12.20 11.14
C VAL A 193 2.12 12.61 12.40
N GLU A 194 3.09 13.49 12.25
CA GLU A 194 3.40 14.46 13.29
C GLU A 194 2.30 15.53 13.22
N GLU A 195 1.82 16.01 14.37
CA GLU A 195 0.71 16.96 14.53
C GLU A 195 0.62 17.98 13.39
N GLU A 196 -0.54 18.05 12.71
CA GLU A 196 -0.85 19.13 11.78
C GLU A 196 -0.73 20.49 12.48
N LYS A 197 0.44 21.10 12.37
CA LYS A 197 0.44 22.52 12.12
C LYS A 197 0.12 22.66 10.64
N SER A 198 -0.99 23.36 10.37
CA SER A 198 -1.38 23.83 9.04
C SER A 198 -0.27 24.72 8.47
N GLU A 199 0.73 24.11 7.87
CA GLU A 199 1.71 24.72 7.00
C GLU A 199 1.94 23.74 5.85
N GLU A 200 2.03 24.25 4.66
CA GLU A 200 2.26 23.52 3.40
C GLU A 200 3.16 22.30 3.59
N ILE A 201 2.70 21.13 3.12
CA ILE A 201 3.48 19.88 3.15
C ILE A 201 4.78 20.11 2.37
N ILE A 202 5.80 20.53 3.06
CA ILE A 202 7.18 20.52 2.56
C ILE A 202 7.60 19.06 2.60
N SER A 203 7.44 18.37 1.47
CA SER A 203 7.92 17.01 1.30
C SER A 203 9.43 17.01 1.56
N GLU A 204 9.90 16.30 2.59
CA GLU A 204 11.34 16.04 2.85
C GLU A 204 12.02 15.24 1.72
N LYS A 205 11.60 15.46 0.50
CA LYS A 205 12.01 14.70 -0.66
C LYS A 205 13.12 15.44 -1.40
N VAL A 206 14.35 14.97 -1.22
CA VAL A 206 15.43 15.32 -2.13
C VAL A 206 15.34 14.39 -3.33
N THR A 207 15.09 14.95 -4.51
CA THR A 207 15.12 14.22 -5.78
C THR A 207 16.28 14.68 -6.64
N VAL A 208 16.91 13.75 -7.36
CA VAL A 208 18.08 14.02 -8.21
C VAL A 208 17.71 13.66 -9.66
N GLN A 209 17.66 14.68 -10.52
CA GLN A 209 17.27 14.52 -11.92
C GLN A 209 18.10 15.43 -12.86
N PRO A 210 18.52 14.90 -14.03
CA PRO A 210 18.46 13.50 -14.46
C PRO A 210 19.41 12.59 -13.68
N ASN A 211 19.02 11.36 -13.46
CA ASN A 211 19.87 10.31 -12.91
C ASN A 211 19.49 8.97 -13.56
N PRO A 212 20.31 8.39 -14.47
CA PRO A 212 21.69 8.80 -14.83
C PRO A 212 21.80 10.17 -15.53
N CYS A 213 22.96 10.84 -15.35
CA CYS A 213 23.26 12.13 -15.94
C CYS A 213 24.51 12.09 -16.83
N ILE A 214 24.59 13.04 -17.81
CA ILE A 214 25.69 13.14 -18.80
C ILE A 214 26.45 14.47 -18.67
N MET A 215 25.76 15.60 -18.48
CA MET A 215 26.37 16.94 -18.39
C MET A 215 26.17 17.60 -17.03
N SER A 216 25.05 17.36 -16.43
CA SER A 216 24.72 17.91 -15.10
C SER A 216 23.57 17.15 -14.48
N THR A 217 23.35 17.31 -13.19
CA THR A 217 22.16 16.87 -12.47
C THR A 217 21.74 17.92 -11.47
N ALA A 218 20.45 17.98 -11.14
CA ALA A 218 19.89 18.90 -10.16
C ALA A 218 19.30 18.15 -8.97
N PHE A 219 19.59 18.64 -7.79
CA PHE A 219 18.94 18.26 -6.55
C PHE A 219 17.74 19.18 -6.36
N MET A 220 16.56 18.60 -6.32
CA MET A 220 15.30 19.34 -6.09
C MET A 220 14.79 18.99 -4.70
N PHE A 221 14.54 20.01 -3.89
CA PHE A 221 14.12 19.88 -2.50
C PHE A 221 13.29 21.10 -2.08
N SER A 222 12.74 21.06 -0.87
CA SER A 222 12.06 22.19 -0.28
C SER A 222 12.57 22.40 1.13
N LEU A 223 12.94 23.65 1.47
CA LEU A 223 13.40 24.05 2.79
C LEU A 223 12.77 25.37 3.20
N PRO A 224 12.63 25.63 4.52
CA PRO A 224 12.23 26.93 5.01
C PRO A 224 13.19 28.03 4.54
N ALA A 225 12.65 29.23 4.28
CA ALA A 225 13.49 30.37 3.94
C ALA A 225 14.50 30.69 5.07
N GLY A 226 15.77 30.90 4.67
CA GLY A 226 16.85 31.21 5.60
C GLY A 226 17.55 29.98 6.18
N GLU A 227 17.14 28.76 5.81
CA GLU A 227 17.81 27.55 6.25
C GLU A 227 19.06 27.25 5.41
N ASP A 228 20.19 27.03 6.08
CA ASP A 228 21.43 26.57 5.44
C ASP A 228 21.33 25.11 5.02
N TYR A 229 21.83 24.79 3.82
CA TYR A 229 21.99 23.41 3.39
C TYR A 229 23.36 23.17 2.74
N SER A 230 23.81 21.92 2.82
CA SER A 230 24.99 21.45 2.12
C SER A 230 24.75 20.11 1.43
N ILE A 231 25.31 19.95 0.22
CA ILE A 231 25.28 18.69 -0.52
C ILE A 231 26.72 18.28 -0.77
N LYS A 232 27.17 17.24 -0.09
CA LYS A 232 28.52 16.68 -0.22
C LYS A 232 28.46 15.49 -1.17
N ILE A 233 29.34 15.46 -2.17
CA ILE A 233 29.39 14.42 -3.19
C ILE A 233 30.69 13.66 -3.05
N TYR A 234 30.62 12.32 -3.10
CA TYR A 234 31.74 11.40 -2.89
C TYR A 234 31.83 10.40 -4.04
N ASP A 235 33.01 9.91 -4.34
CA ASP A 235 33.20 8.79 -5.25
C ASP A 235 32.99 7.43 -4.52
N VAL A 236 33.10 6.34 -5.27
CA VAL A 236 32.89 4.97 -4.74
C VAL A 236 33.91 4.54 -3.66
N LEU A 237 35.03 5.25 -3.56
CA LEU A 237 36.05 5.04 -2.50
C LEU A 237 35.82 5.93 -1.29
N GLY A 238 34.73 6.70 -1.25
CA GLY A 238 34.41 7.62 -0.17
C GLY A 238 35.24 8.92 -0.21
N ARG A 239 35.98 9.20 -1.30
CA ARG A 239 36.73 10.42 -1.43
C ARG A 239 35.79 11.57 -1.78
N HIS A 240 35.94 12.68 -1.07
CA HIS A 240 35.17 13.88 -1.29
C HIS A 240 35.47 14.51 -2.68
N VAL A 241 34.41 14.72 -3.46
CA VAL A 241 34.49 15.24 -4.84
C VAL A 241 34.05 16.69 -4.92
N ARG A 242 32.88 17.03 -4.37
CA ARG A 242 32.26 18.36 -4.46
C ARG A 242 31.43 18.65 -3.23
N THR A 243 31.36 19.92 -2.84
CA THR A 243 30.34 20.46 -1.95
C THR A 243 29.56 21.56 -2.65
N LEU A 244 28.24 21.47 -2.63
CA LEU A 244 27.34 22.57 -2.94
C LEU A 244 26.77 23.07 -1.62
N HIS A 245 26.80 24.38 -1.40
CA HIS A 245 26.29 24.99 -0.17
C HIS A 245 25.58 26.30 -0.53
N SER A 246 24.43 26.54 0.10
CA SER A 246 23.66 27.77 -0.04
C SER A 246 22.66 27.92 1.11
N ILE A 247 21.96 29.03 1.12
CA ILE A 247 20.84 29.33 2.01
C ILE A 247 19.56 29.23 1.19
N ALA A 248 18.56 28.51 1.68
CA ALA A 248 17.27 28.35 1.04
C ALA A 248 16.50 29.67 1.00
N THR A 249 15.85 29.95 -0.11
CA THR A 249 14.99 31.14 -0.29
C THR A 249 13.54 30.90 0.11
N GLY A 250 13.17 29.65 0.42
CA GLY A 250 11.84 29.17 0.73
C GLY A 250 11.12 28.58 -0.50
N SER A 251 10.23 27.61 -0.28
CA SER A 251 9.56 26.86 -1.33
C SER A 251 10.46 25.85 -2.10
N ARG A 252 10.20 25.58 -3.36
CA ARG A 252 10.97 24.64 -4.18
C ARG A 252 12.33 25.18 -4.55
N GLU A 253 13.37 24.48 -4.12
CA GLU A 253 14.77 24.82 -4.39
C GLU A 253 15.37 23.86 -5.41
N SER A 254 16.41 24.33 -6.11
CA SER A 254 17.20 23.51 -7.02
C SER A 254 18.69 23.84 -6.88
N ALA A 255 19.50 22.83 -6.55
CA ALA A 255 20.95 22.93 -6.54
C ALA A 255 21.53 22.07 -7.66
N GLN A 256 22.28 22.69 -8.58
CA GLN A 256 22.82 22.01 -9.74
C GLN A 256 24.26 21.57 -9.52
N TRP A 257 24.58 20.33 -9.90
CA TRP A 257 25.94 19.83 -10.01
C TRP A 257 26.33 19.69 -11.49
N ASP A 258 27.36 20.41 -11.89
CA ASP A 258 27.93 20.47 -13.23
C ASP A 258 28.94 19.35 -13.53
N LEU A 259 28.89 18.27 -12.77
CA LEU A 259 29.82 17.14 -12.80
C LEU A 259 31.29 17.52 -12.64
N LYS A 260 31.60 18.63 -11.98
CA LYS A 260 32.95 19.03 -11.67
C LYS A 260 33.27 18.81 -10.18
N ASN A 261 34.53 18.48 -9.91
CA ASN A 261 35.06 18.43 -8.56
C ASN A 261 35.32 19.84 -8.02
N ASN A 262 35.79 19.96 -6.76
CA ASN A 262 36.11 21.25 -6.13
C ASN A 262 37.27 22.01 -6.83
N LYS A 263 38.06 21.34 -7.68
CA LYS A 263 39.13 21.96 -8.48
C LYS A 263 38.66 22.42 -9.87
N GLY A 264 37.36 22.26 -10.17
CA GLY A 264 36.77 22.63 -11.44
C GLY A 264 36.98 21.61 -12.58
N SER A 265 37.58 20.45 -12.32
CA SER A 265 37.81 19.41 -13.31
C SER A 265 36.57 18.49 -13.40
N LEU A 266 36.19 18.08 -14.63
CA LEU A 266 35.14 17.11 -14.85
C LEU A 266 35.47 15.78 -14.17
N VAL A 267 34.45 15.15 -13.60
CA VAL A 267 34.58 13.82 -13.01
C VAL A 267 34.36 12.75 -14.10
N GLY A 268 34.92 11.57 -13.90
CA GLY A 268 34.72 10.45 -14.82
C GLY A 268 33.33 9.83 -14.73
N ALA A 269 32.96 9.07 -15.77
CA ALA A 269 31.77 8.23 -15.70
C ALA A 269 31.87 7.22 -14.56
N GLY A 270 30.80 7.02 -13.82
CA GLY A 270 30.79 6.15 -12.65
C GLY A 270 29.64 6.42 -11.69
N VAL A 271 29.70 5.75 -10.54
CA VAL A 271 28.74 5.94 -9.44
C VAL A 271 29.32 6.89 -8.42
N TYR A 272 28.52 7.86 -8.00
CA TYR A 272 28.81 8.83 -6.95
C TYR A 272 27.75 8.74 -5.88
N PHE A 273 28.11 9.07 -4.65
CA PHE A 273 27.18 9.16 -3.53
C PHE A 273 27.06 10.61 -3.09
N TYR A 274 25.87 11.00 -2.69
CA TYR A 274 25.65 12.31 -2.10
C TYR A 274 25.12 12.21 -0.69
N CYS A 275 25.44 13.20 0.13
CA CYS A 275 24.85 13.45 1.43
C CYS A 275 24.31 14.88 1.43
N PHE A 276 22.99 15.01 1.55
CA PHE A 276 22.28 16.28 1.73
C PHE A 276 22.08 16.50 3.22
N GLU A 277 22.53 17.62 3.73
CA GLU A 277 22.47 17.98 5.14
C GLU A 277 21.87 19.37 5.29
N SER A 278 20.82 19.51 6.09
CA SER A 278 20.28 20.77 6.58
C SER A 278 19.75 20.56 7.99
N LYS A 279 19.16 21.56 8.59
CA LYS A 279 18.51 21.40 9.90
C LYS A 279 17.27 20.50 9.81
N THR A 280 16.54 20.57 8.68
CA THR A 280 15.28 19.88 8.47
C THR A 280 15.46 18.55 7.73
N ILE A 281 16.41 18.46 6.78
CA ILE A 281 16.61 17.28 5.92
C ILE A 281 18.01 16.70 6.09
N ASN A 282 18.09 15.38 6.33
CA ASN A 282 19.32 14.61 6.23
C ASN A 282 19.07 13.40 5.33
N LYS A 283 19.62 13.43 4.10
CA LYS A 283 19.33 12.45 3.07
C LYS A 283 20.59 12.07 2.29
N SER A 284 20.76 10.75 2.05
CA SER A 284 21.82 10.25 1.18
C SER A 284 21.24 9.50 -0.02
N GLY A 285 22.01 9.43 -1.08
CA GLY A 285 21.63 8.67 -2.26
C GLY A 285 22.78 8.51 -3.25
N LYS A 286 22.48 7.95 -4.43
CA LYS A 286 23.47 7.72 -5.48
C LYS A 286 23.15 8.51 -6.74
N ILE A 287 24.21 8.88 -7.47
CA ILE A 287 24.16 9.52 -8.78
C ILE A 287 24.96 8.64 -9.74
N VAL A 288 24.44 8.41 -10.93
CA VAL A 288 25.12 7.67 -11.99
C VAL A 288 25.51 8.67 -13.07
N VAL A 289 26.80 8.84 -13.31
CA VAL A 289 27.38 9.67 -14.38
C VAL A 289 27.73 8.77 -15.55
N ARG A 290 27.32 9.14 -16.77
CA ARG A 290 27.58 8.42 -18.02
C ARG A 290 28.51 9.19 -18.94
#